data_50b19f83677dd92f048b83bfa40205a6
#
_entry.id   50b19f83677dd92f048b83bfa40205a6
#
_cell.length_a   1.000
_cell.length_b   1.000
_cell.length_c   1.000
_cell.angle_alpha   90.00
_cell.angle_beta   90.00
_cell.angle_gamma   90.00
#
_symmetry.space_group_name_H-M   'P 1'
#
loop_
_entity.id
_entity.type
_entity.pdbx_description
1 polymer ?
#
loop_
_entity_poly.entity_id
_entity_poly.type
_entity_poly.pdbx_seq_one_letter_code
_entity_poly.pdbx_strand_id
1 'polypeptide(L)'
;MSRDNLLPPWFSRVHTRFRTPYRITIITGVISAILAFWLPLVTLGELVNIGTLAAFVLVSIGVIILRRTHPELPRRFKVPGYPVVPVLAALACLFVMGFLTIGTWLRFFVWMAIGLVLYFSYSRTHSREARRAFTAEGADEV
;
A
#
# COMPACT_ATOMS: atom_id res chain seq x y z
N MET A 1 -2.68 8.36 4.98
CA MET A 1 -1.42 8.55 4.23
C MET A 1 -1.00 10.01 4.10
N SER A 2 -1.84 10.94 3.66
CA SER A 2 -1.48 12.37 3.64
C SER A 2 -1.62 13.04 5.01
N ARG A 3 -2.46 12.53 5.90
CA ARG A 3 -2.54 12.94 7.32
C ARG A 3 -1.33 12.46 8.14
N ASP A 4 -0.66 11.44 7.69
CA ASP A 4 0.50 10.84 8.37
C ASP A 4 1.83 11.40 7.81
N ASN A 5 1.80 12.53 7.10
CA ASN A 5 2.96 13.18 6.45
C ASN A 5 3.79 12.26 5.52
N LEU A 6 3.20 11.13 5.07
CA LEU A 6 3.83 10.22 4.12
C LEU A 6 3.80 10.77 2.68
N LEU A 7 2.98 11.80 2.44
CA LEU A 7 2.89 12.52 1.16
C LEU A 7 2.98 14.03 1.43
N PRO A 8 3.50 14.82 0.48
CA PRO A 8 3.57 16.28 0.63
C PRO A 8 2.23 16.88 1.05
N PRO A 9 2.20 17.83 1.98
CA PRO A 9 0.97 18.46 2.49
C PRO A 9 0.16 19.15 1.38
N TRP A 10 0.78 19.42 0.24
CA TRP A 10 0.14 19.95 -0.96
C TRP A 10 -0.94 19.02 -1.53
N PHE A 11 -0.78 17.68 -1.35
CA PHE A 11 -1.75 16.67 -1.78
C PHE A 11 -2.97 16.57 -0.84
N SER A 12 -2.85 17.06 0.41
CA SER A 12 -3.92 16.97 1.42
C SER A 12 -4.92 18.12 1.37
N ARG A 13 -4.67 19.16 0.57
CA ARG A 13 -5.57 20.31 0.49
C ARG A 13 -6.94 19.91 -0.05
N VAL A 14 -7.90 19.88 0.87
CA VAL A 14 -9.31 19.66 0.57
C VAL A 14 -9.93 20.96 0.05
N HIS A 15 -10.72 20.89 -1.02
CA HIS A 15 -11.43 22.04 -1.54
C HIS A 15 -12.46 22.52 -0.50
N THR A 16 -12.47 23.80 -0.16
CA THR A 16 -13.34 24.38 0.87
C THR A 16 -14.84 24.18 0.61
N ARG A 17 -15.26 24.19 -0.64
CA ARG A 17 -16.68 24.03 -1.04
C ARG A 17 -17.11 22.56 -1.20
N PHE A 18 -16.28 21.73 -1.81
CA PHE A 18 -16.64 20.33 -2.14
C PHE A 18 -16.12 19.30 -1.14
N ARG A 19 -15.31 19.70 -0.15
CA ARG A 19 -14.69 18.84 0.87
C ARG A 19 -13.98 17.59 0.32
N THR A 20 -13.57 17.64 -0.95
CA THR A 20 -12.89 16.55 -1.64
C THR A 20 -11.47 16.98 -2.05
N PRO A 21 -10.49 16.08 -2.05
CA PRO A 21 -9.12 16.36 -2.51
C PRO A 21 -9.07 16.38 -4.05
N TYR A 22 -9.67 17.39 -4.68
CA TYR A 22 -9.84 17.49 -6.14
C TYR A 22 -8.54 17.38 -6.93
N ARG A 23 -7.42 17.88 -6.35
CA ARG A 23 -6.12 17.83 -7.02
C ARG A 23 -5.62 16.40 -7.23
N ILE A 24 -5.71 15.55 -6.19
CA ILE A 24 -5.36 14.13 -6.32
C ILE A 24 -6.28 13.45 -7.31
N THR A 25 -7.58 13.73 -7.26
CA THR A 25 -8.56 13.14 -8.17
C THR A 25 -8.26 13.49 -9.63
N ILE A 26 -7.92 14.74 -9.93
CA ILE A 26 -7.56 15.17 -11.28
C ILE A 26 -6.25 14.50 -11.71
N ILE A 27 -5.21 14.53 -10.87
CA ILE A 27 -3.90 13.94 -11.19
C ILE A 27 -4.03 12.43 -11.44
N THR A 28 -4.70 11.71 -10.55
CA THR A 28 -4.92 10.27 -10.73
C THR A 28 -5.79 9.98 -11.94
N GLY A 29 -6.82 10.78 -12.21
CA GLY A 29 -7.65 10.66 -13.39
C GLY A 29 -6.87 10.86 -14.70
N VAL A 30 -6.03 11.89 -14.77
CA VAL A 30 -5.18 12.16 -15.93
C VAL A 30 -4.15 11.03 -16.14
N ILE A 31 -3.46 10.61 -15.07
CA ILE A 31 -2.50 9.49 -15.14
C ILE A 31 -3.19 8.21 -15.61
N SER A 32 -4.36 7.91 -15.05
CA SER A 32 -5.13 6.72 -15.44
C SER A 32 -5.60 6.78 -16.89
N ALA A 33 -6.02 7.95 -17.36
CA ALA A 33 -6.42 8.15 -18.76
C ALA A 33 -5.24 7.95 -19.73
N ILE A 34 -4.06 8.50 -19.39
CA ILE A 34 -2.84 8.31 -20.17
C ILE A 34 -2.46 6.83 -20.22
N LEU A 35 -2.44 6.15 -19.07
CA LEU A 35 -2.12 4.72 -19.01
C LEU A 35 -3.12 3.87 -19.80
N ALA A 36 -4.42 4.18 -19.71
CA ALA A 36 -5.46 3.47 -20.45
C ALA A 36 -5.38 3.68 -21.97
N PHE A 37 -4.85 4.84 -22.40
CA PHE A 37 -4.64 5.11 -23.81
C PHE A 37 -3.44 4.35 -24.40
N TRP A 38 -2.35 4.22 -23.63
CA TRP A 38 -1.10 3.63 -24.11
C TRP A 38 -1.00 2.11 -23.90
N LEU A 39 -1.66 1.57 -22.87
CA LEU A 39 -1.54 0.16 -22.49
C LEU A 39 -2.74 -0.64 -22.97
N PRO A 40 -2.53 -1.83 -23.58
CA PRO A 40 -3.62 -2.76 -23.89
C PRO A 40 -4.37 -3.15 -22.62
N LEU A 41 -5.69 -3.30 -22.73
CA LEU A 41 -6.57 -3.65 -21.60
C LEU A 41 -6.14 -4.93 -20.89
N VAL A 42 -5.65 -5.92 -21.65
CA VAL A 42 -5.13 -7.18 -21.11
C VAL A 42 -3.95 -6.93 -20.18
N THR A 43 -3.01 -6.07 -20.59
CA THR A 43 -1.83 -5.72 -19.79
C THR A 43 -2.20 -5.00 -18.49
N LEU A 44 -3.19 -4.09 -18.54
CA LEU A 44 -3.71 -3.43 -17.34
C LEU A 44 -4.36 -4.43 -16.39
N GLY A 45 -5.16 -5.37 -16.92
CA GLY A 45 -5.77 -6.44 -16.14
C GLY A 45 -4.72 -7.33 -15.44
N GLU A 46 -3.66 -7.71 -16.15
CA GLU A 46 -2.55 -8.49 -15.59
C GLU A 46 -1.83 -7.75 -14.46
N LEU A 47 -1.57 -6.44 -14.62
CA LEU A 47 -0.91 -5.61 -13.60
C LEU A 47 -1.76 -5.46 -12.34
N VAL A 48 -3.07 -5.24 -12.49
CA VAL A 48 -4.01 -5.18 -11.36
C VAL A 48 -4.05 -6.52 -10.63
N ASN A 49 -4.11 -7.61 -11.39
CA ASN A 49 -4.19 -8.96 -10.84
C ASN A 49 -2.94 -9.32 -10.02
N ILE A 50 -1.73 -9.14 -10.61
CA ILE A 50 -0.48 -9.45 -9.89
C ILE A 50 -0.30 -8.56 -8.66
N GLY A 51 -0.65 -7.28 -8.74
CA GLY A 51 -0.58 -6.35 -7.61
C GLY A 51 -1.51 -6.75 -6.46
N THR A 52 -2.73 -7.15 -6.78
CA THR A 52 -3.72 -7.60 -5.79
C THR A 52 -3.29 -8.92 -5.13
N LEU A 53 -2.83 -9.89 -5.92
CA LEU A 53 -2.33 -11.17 -5.40
C LEU A 53 -1.11 -10.97 -4.50
N ALA A 54 -0.17 -10.12 -4.90
CA ALA A 54 0.99 -9.76 -4.09
C ALA A 54 0.59 -9.09 -2.76
N ALA A 55 -0.41 -8.20 -2.79
CA ALA A 55 -0.94 -7.59 -1.57
C ALA A 55 -1.54 -8.64 -0.63
N PHE A 56 -2.29 -9.62 -1.15
CA PHE A 56 -2.83 -10.70 -0.33
C PHE A 56 -1.74 -11.59 0.28
N VAL A 57 -0.68 -11.89 -0.46
CA VAL A 57 0.49 -12.60 0.09
C VAL A 57 1.11 -11.81 1.24
N LEU A 58 1.36 -10.51 1.03
CA LEU A 58 1.95 -9.65 2.07
C LEU A 58 1.06 -9.53 3.31
N VAL A 59 -0.25 -9.39 3.13
CA VAL A 59 -1.21 -9.34 4.25
C VAL A 59 -1.23 -10.67 5.00
N SER A 60 -1.24 -11.80 4.29
CA SER A 60 -1.22 -13.14 4.90
C SER A 60 0.04 -13.36 5.74
N ILE A 61 1.21 -12.98 5.20
CA ILE A 61 2.49 -13.02 5.94
C ILE A 61 2.46 -12.04 7.12
N GLY A 62 1.96 -10.82 6.91
CA GLY A 62 1.83 -9.81 7.94
C GLY A 62 0.97 -10.27 9.13
N VAL A 63 -0.14 -10.95 8.86
CA VAL A 63 -0.99 -11.55 9.90
C VAL A 63 -0.23 -12.62 10.70
N ILE A 64 0.57 -13.45 10.03
CA ILE A 64 1.35 -14.49 10.70
C ILE A 64 2.42 -13.86 11.60
N ILE A 65 3.16 -12.88 11.09
CA ILE A 65 4.20 -12.17 11.85
C ILE A 65 3.58 -11.43 13.03
N LEU A 66 2.52 -10.66 12.81
CA LEU A 66 1.86 -9.86 13.85
C LEU A 66 1.28 -10.73 14.98
N ARG A 67 0.82 -11.92 14.66
CA ARG A 67 0.34 -12.88 15.69
C ARG A 67 1.47 -13.48 16.51
N ARG A 68 2.67 -13.62 15.94
CA ARG A 68 3.83 -14.14 16.66
C ARG A 68 4.53 -13.09 17.50
N THR A 69 4.63 -11.85 16.98
CA THR A 69 5.36 -10.77 17.64
C THR A 69 4.54 -10.03 18.70
N HIS A 70 3.22 -9.90 18.49
CA HIS A 70 2.34 -9.16 19.39
C HIS A 70 1.07 -9.98 19.71
N PRO A 71 1.17 -11.03 20.53
CA PRO A 71 0.02 -11.86 20.93
C PRO A 71 -1.00 -11.11 21.78
N GLU A 72 -0.57 -10.04 22.50
CA GLU A 72 -1.31 -9.29 23.50
C GLU A 72 -2.35 -8.32 22.91
N LEU A 73 -2.29 -8.03 21.60
CA LEU A 73 -3.21 -7.07 20.97
C LEU A 73 -4.67 -7.57 21.06
N PRO A 74 -5.60 -6.75 21.59
CA PRO A 74 -7.02 -7.11 21.66
C PRO A 74 -7.60 -7.25 20.25
N ARG A 75 -8.02 -8.46 19.88
CA ARG A 75 -8.54 -8.78 18.55
C ARG A 75 -10.04 -9.08 18.65
N ARG A 76 -10.84 -8.26 17.99
CA ARG A 76 -12.30 -8.48 17.90
C ARG A 76 -12.66 -9.72 17.07
N PHE A 77 -11.79 -10.11 16.12
CA PHE A 77 -12.00 -11.28 15.26
C PHE A 77 -10.75 -12.18 15.25
N LYS A 78 -10.95 -13.45 15.58
CA LYS A 78 -9.92 -14.49 15.52
C LYS A 78 -10.23 -15.36 14.31
N VAL A 79 -9.35 -15.36 13.30
CA VAL A 79 -9.49 -16.26 12.13
C VAL A 79 -9.45 -17.71 12.62
N PRO A 80 -10.52 -18.50 12.37
CA PRO A 80 -10.50 -19.92 12.69
C PRO A 80 -9.44 -20.63 11.85
N GLY A 81 -8.81 -21.67 12.40
CA GLY A 81 -7.80 -22.43 11.67
C GLY A 81 -6.43 -21.76 11.50
N TYR A 82 -6.08 -20.82 12.36
CA TYR A 82 -4.71 -20.28 12.40
C TYR A 82 -3.71 -21.39 12.86
N PRO A 83 -2.49 -21.51 12.24
CA PRO A 83 -1.93 -20.68 11.15
C PRO A 83 -2.24 -21.18 9.72
N VAL A 84 -3.02 -22.23 9.58
CA VAL A 84 -3.23 -22.95 8.30
C VAL A 84 -3.89 -22.05 7.25
N VAL A 85 -4.94 -21.32 7.62
CA VAL A 85 -5.71 -20.48 6.68
C VAL A 85 -4.86 -19.37 6.05
N PRO A 86 -4.09 -18.55 6.78
CA PRO A 86 -3.22 -17.55 6.16
C PRO A 86 -2.12 -18.15 5.29
N VAL A 87 -1.57 -19.32 5.68
CA VAL A 87 -0.55 -20.00 4.89
C VAL A 87 -1.14 -20.52 3.58
N LEU A 88 -2.30 -21.17 3.62
CA LEU A 88 -2.98 -21.64 2.41
C LEU A 88 -3.37 -20.46 1.49
N ALA A 89 -3.84 -19.35 2.04
CA ALA A 89 -4.16 -18.16 1.27
C ALA A 89 -2.91 -17.60 0.54
N ALA A 90 -1.78 -17.51 1.24
CA ALA A 90 -0.52 -17.06 0.64
C ALA A 90 -0.05 -18.02 -0.47
N LEU A 91 -0.10 -19.33 -0.21
CA LEU A 91 0.29 -20.35 -1.19
C LEU A 91 -0.62 -20.35 -2.42
N ALA A 92 -1.93 -20.23 -2.24
CA ALA A 92 -2.89 -20.14 -3.34
C ALA A 92 -2.62 -18.90 -4.21
N CYS A 93 -2.37 -17.72 -3.60
CA CYS A 93 -2.02 -16.52 -4.33
C CYS A 93 -0.70 -16.68 -5.10
N LEU A 94 0.34 -17.23 -4.49
CA LEU A 94 1.63 -17.50 -5.14
C LEU A 94 1.48 -18.51 -6.29
N PHE A 95 0.67 -19.54 -6.10
CA PHE A 95 0.37 -20.51 -7.13
C PHE A 95 -0.26 -19.87 -8.36
N VAL A 96 -1.30 -19.04 -8.17
CA VAL A 96 -1.92 -18.29 -9.26
C VAL A 96 -0.94 -17.31 -9.93
N MET A 97 -0.12 -16.62 -9.13
CA MET A 97 0.92 -15.73 -9.65
C MET A 97 1.94 -16.47 -10.54
N GLY A 98 2.23 -17.74 -10.25
CA GLY A 98 3.14 -18.57 -11.05
C GLY A 98 2.68 -18.80 -12.49
N PHE A 99 1.38 -18.68 -12.78
CA PHE A 99 0.83 -18.80 -14.14
C PHE A 99 0.81 -17.49 -14.92
N LEU A 100 1.21 -16.36 -14.31
CA LEU A 100 1.28 -15.10 -15.01
C LEU A 100 2.50 -15.04 -15.93
N THR A 101 2.35 -14.30 -17.04
CA THR A 101 3.41 -14.11 -18.03
C THR A 101 4.65 -13.46 -17.41
N ILE A 102 5.84 -13.86 -17.87
CA ILE A 102 7.13 -13.28 -17.42
C ILE A 102 7.15 -11.75 -17.59
N GLY A 103 6.55 -11.24 -18.67
CA GLY A 103 6.39 -9.80 -18.90
C GLY A 103 5.64 -9.07 -17.78
N THR A 104 4.63 -9.71 -17.20
CA THR A 104 3.87 -9.17 -16.06
C THR A 104 4.72 -9.10 -14.81
N TRP A 105 5.53 -10.12 -14.55
CA TRP A 105 6.48 -10.14 -13.45
C TRP A 105 7.52 -9.02 -13.57
N LEU A 106 8.09 -8.83 -14.75
CA LEU A 106 9.06 -7.76 -14.99
C LEU A 106 8.48 -6.38 -14.72
N ARG A 107 7.28 -6.11 -15.26
CA ARG A 107 6.55 -4.84 -15.03
C ARG A 107 6.24 -4.65 -13.55
N PHE A 108 5.80 -5.70 -12.85
CA PHE A 108 5.52 -5.66 -11.42
C PHE A 108 6.76 -5.29 -10.61
N PHE A 109 7.92 -5.92 -10.87
CA PHE A 109 9.16 -5.59 -10.16
C PHE A 109 9.65 -4.18 -10.47
N VAL A 110 9.51 -3.70 -11.69
CA VAL A 110 9.85 -2.31 -12.06
C VAL A 110 8.97 -1.33 -11.26
N TRP A 111 7.66 -1.54 -11.23
CA TRP A 111 6.76 -0.69 -10.45
C TRP A 111 7.01 -0.77 -8.95
N MET A 112 7.31 -1.96 -8.44
CA MET A 112 7.66 -2.13 -7.04
C MET A 112 8.97 -1.40 -6.70
N ALA A 113 9.99 -1.49 -7.54
CA ALA A 113 11.24 -0.77 -7.35
C ALA A 113 11.03 0.75 -7.33
N ILE A 114 10.23 1.29 -8.27
CA ILE A 114 9.86 2.71 -8.28
C ILE A 114 9.15 3.10 -6.98
N GLY A 115 8.18 2.30 -6.53
CA GLY A 115 7.46 2.53 -5.28
C GLY A 115 8.37 2.52 -4.05
N LEU A 116 9.31 1.56 -3.98
CA LEU A 116 10.30 1.48 -2.92
C LEU A 116 11.27 2.67 -2.92
N VAL A 117 11.76 3.06 -4.08
CA VAL A 117 12.63 4.24 -4.21
C VAL A 117 11.91 5.50 -3.73
N LEU A 118 10.66 5.70 -4.14
CA LEU A 118 9.84 6.83 -3.67
C LEU A 118 9.60 6.74 -2.15
N TYR A 119 9.35 5.55 -1.63
CA TYR A 119 9.17 5.34 -0.19
C TYR A 119 10.42 5.68 0.60
N PHE A 120 11.58 5.14 0.22
CA PHE A 120 12.83 5.37 0.95
C PHE A 120 13.35 6.80 0.78
N SER A 121 13.15 7.40 -0.38
CA SER A 121 13.60 8.76 -0.69
C SER A 121 12.77 9.82 0.04
N TYR A 122 11.45 9.66 0.06
CA TYR A 122 10.55 10.68 0.58
C TYR A 122 9.94 10.34 1.95
N SER A 123 9.31 9.18 2.07
CA SER A 123 8.49 8.86 3.25
C SER A 123 9.32 8.65 4.52
N ARG A 124 10.49 8.04 4.41
CA ARG A 124 11.36 7.76 5.58
C ARG A 124 11.89 9.03 6.24
N THR A 125 12.14 10.08 5.47
CA THR A 125 12.70 11.33 5.99
C THR A 125 11.63 12.17 6.68
N HIS A 126 10.44 12.26 6.09
CA HIS A 126 9.36 13.10 6.61
C HIS A 126 8.57 12.46 7.78
N SER A 127 8.48 11.13 7.84
CA SER A 127 7.79 10.46 8.95
C SER A 127 8.53 10.59 10.30
N ARG A 128 9.84 10.79 10.29
CA ARG A 128 10.62 11.02 11.51
C ARG A 128 10.41 12.40 12.10
N GLU A 129 10.20 13.42 11.28
CA GLU A 129 9.92 14.79 11.72
C GLU A 129 8.52 14.90 12.36
N ALA A 130 7.51 14.24 11.78
CA ALA A 130 6.18 14.19 12.36
C ALA A 130 6.15 13.51 13.74
N ARG A 131 6.94 12.46 13.93
CA ARG A 131 7.08 11.80 15.23
C ARG A 131 7.77 12.68 16.28
N ARG A 132 8.75 13.47 15.88
CA ARG A 132 9.45 14.42 16.79
C ARG A 132 8.54 15.57 17.20
N ALA A 133 7.75 16.12 16.27
CA ALA A 133 6.78 17.18 16.56
C ALA A 133 5.72 16.71 17.57
N PHE A 134 5.17 15.49 17.38
CA PHE A 134 4.20 14.91 18.32
C PHE A 134 4.75 14.65 19.71
N THR A 135 6.03 14.26 19.80
CA THR A 135 6.68 14.01 21.11
C THR A 135 7.03 15.33 21.82
N ALA A 136 7.33 16.39 21.07
CA ALA A 136 7.59 17.72 21.62
C ALA A 136 6.31 18.37 22.17
N GLU A 137 5.20 18.26 21.43
CA GLU A 137 3.89 18.83 21.82
C GLU A 137 3.31 18.14 23.06
N GLY A 138 3.51 16.83 23.23
CA GLY A 138 3.11 16.09 24.43
C GLY A 138 4.03 16.30 25.65
N ALA A 139 5.21 16.88 25.47
CA ALA A 139 6.11 17.22 26.55
C ALA A 139 5.84 18.61 27.17
N ASP A 140 5.16 19.48 26.44
CA ASP A 140 4.79 20.83 26.90
C ASP A 140 3.43 20.87 27.63
N GLU A 141 2.68 19.74 27.65
CA GLU A 141 1.40 19.62 28.36
C GLU A 141 1.50 18.92 29.75
N VAL A 142 2.69 18.60 30.22
CA VAL A 142 2.94 18.01 31.54
C VAL A 142 3.74 19.00 32.41
#